data_c880bd52132a398cd16c27cda58ddc8a
#
_entry.id   c880bd52132a398cd16c27cda58ddc8a
#
_cell.length_a   1.000
_cell.length_b   1.000
_cell.length_c   1.000
_cell.angle_alpha   90.00
_cell.angle_beta   90.00
_cell.angle_gamma   90.00
#
_symmetry.space_group_name_H-M   'P 1'
#
loop_
_entity.id
_entity.type
_entity.pdbx_description
1 polymer ?
#
loop_
_entity_poly.entity_id
_entity_poly.type
_entity_poly.pdbx_seq_one_letter_code
_entity_poly.pdbx_strand_id
1 'polypeptide(L)'
;MDDSKEKQQKILPLSYGLGLVKELVPVPTHIFKSDNHYYEKFDREEVDEWNVLKTDYEFRKKILKEVKEKNIVIINEEQPVLFGGVKCTDDLFLVIGPVVITQVDHNFTKLYALKHKANNVSLFYIDVKKLASILLLIYSSITDKYIFLSDFLDKSFLNDELLESAQKHVANIFSRQSLTNRPHNPGVFEDSIRLAIKQGDVEGLKKALNSIYASMRGTLARTELRSAKNLAIVDITIATRAAIEAGLSVEELYVISDAFIMEVED
;
A
#
# COMPACT_ATOMS: atom_id res chain seq x y z
N MET A 1 12.15 -45.58 0.73
CA MET A 1 13.20 -44.61 1.05
C MET A 1 13.11 -43.52 -0.03
N ASP A 2 12.84 -42.31 0.14
CA ASP A 2 12.45 -41.54 1.30
C ASP A 2 11.88 -40.20 0.75
N ASP A 3 10.64 -40.28 0.23
CA ASP A 3 9.91 -39.13 -0.34
C ASP A 3 9.71 -38.01 0.70
N SER A 4 9.76 -38.39 1.99
CA SER A 4 9.58 -37.47 3.12
C SER A 4 10.82 -36.60 3.39
N LYS A 5 12.02 -37.12 3.13
CA LYS A 5 13.28 -36.36 3.30
C LYS A 5 13.53 -35.36 2.18
N GLU A 6 13.17 -35.72 0.92
CA GLU A 6 13.24 -34.77 -0.20
C GLU A 6 12.25 -33.62 -0.06
N LYS A 7 11.02 -33.90 0.44
CA LYS A 7 10.03 -32.85 0.72
C LYS A 7 10.45 -31.91 1.86
N GLN A 8 11.11 -32.43 2.91
CA GLN A 8 11.62 -31.59 4.00
C GLN A 8 12.80 -30.69 3.58
N GLN A 9 13.64 -31.16 2.68
CA GLN A 9 14.79 -30.39 2.18
C GLN A 9 14.39 -29.22 1.27
N LYS A 10 13.24 -29.31 0.57
CA LYS A 10 12.69 -28.21 -0.27
C LYS A 10 11.94 -27.12 0.55
N ILE A 11 11.43 -27.44 1.72
CA ILE A 11 10.69 -26.49 2.57
C ILE A 11 11.63 -25.48 3.26
N LEU A 12 12.81 -25.89 3.65
CA LEU A 12 13.81 -25.00 4.29
C LEU A 12 14.29 -23.86 3.39
N PRO A 13 14.67 -24.09 2.14
CA PRO A 13 14.99 -23.02 1.19
C PRO A 13 13.81 -22.10 0.91
N LEU A 14 12.59 -22.64 0.88
CA LEU A 14 11.37 -21.86 0.66
C LEU A 14 11.10 -20.88 1.80
N SER A 15 11.15 -21.34 3.05
CA SER A 15 10.93 -20.49 4.23
C SER A 15 11.99 -19.39 4.34
N TYR A 16 13.23 -19.68 3.99
CA TYR A 16 14.30 -18.69 3.92
C TYR A 16 14.06 -17.66 2.82
N GLY A 17 13.75 -18.11 1.59
CA GLY A 17 13.44 -17.21 0.47
C GLY A 17 12.23 -16.31 0.73
N LEU A 18 11.20 -16.84 1.39
CA LEU A 18 10.02 -16.07 1.78
C LEU A 18 10.30 -15.09 2.90
N GLY A 19 11.19 -15.44 3.84
CA GLY A 19 11.70 -14.49 4.84
C GLY A 19 12.34 -13.27 4.17
N LEU A 20 13.19 -13.50 3.19
CA LEU A 20 13.81 -12.42 2.41
C LEU A 20 12.78 -11.59 1.61
N VAL A 21 11.76 -12.23 1.04
CA VAL A 21 10.68 -11.51 0.34
C VAL A 21 9.91 -10.59 1.29
N LYS A 22 9.64 -11.02 2.52
CA LYS A 22 8.99 -10.18 3.55
C LYS A 22 9.83 -8.93 3.87
N GLU A 23 11.14 -9.07 3.97
CA GLU A 23 12.05 -7.94 4.23
C GLU A 23 12.14 -6.98 3.03
N LEU A 24 12.12 -7.52 1.81
CA LEU A 24 12.22 -6.71 0.59
C LEU A 24 10.92 -6.00 0.22
N VAL A 25 9.78 -6.59 0.54
CA VAL A 25 8.46 -6.08 0.16
C VAL A 25 7.51 -6.23 1.36
N PRO A 26 7.17 -5.13 2.04
CA PRO A 26 6.30 -5.14 3.21
C PRO A 26 4.83 -5.36 2.80
N VAL A 27 4.53 -6.54 2.27
CA VAL A 27 3.17 -6.96 1.91
C VAL A 27 2.76 -8.18 2.74
N PRO A 28 1.49 -8.30 3.12
CA PRO A 28 1.00 -9.47 3.84
C PRO A 28 1.28 -10.74 3.02
N THR A 29 1.97 -11.68 3.64
CA THR A 29 2.35 -12.94 3.00
C THR A 29 2.02 -14.09 3.94
N HIS A 30 1.28 -15.08 3.44
CA HIS A 30 0.75 -16.19 4.22
C HIS A 30 1.07 -17.52 3.56
N ILE A 31 1.30 -18.56 4.37
CA ILE A 31 1.42 -19.93 3.90
C ILE A 31 0.30 -20.77 4.51
N PHE A 32 -0.39 -21.51 3.67
CA PHE A 32 -1.48 -22.40 4.03
C PHE A 32 -1.15 -23.83 3.68
N LYS A 33 -1.71 -24.78 4.45
CA LYS A 33 -1.74 -26.20 4.13
C LYS A 33 -2.92 -26.54 3.20
N SER A 34 -2.90 -27.74 2.63
CA SER A 34 -3.97 -28.23 1.75
C SER A 34 -5.35 -28.32 2.42
N ASP A 35 -5.39 -28.43 3.75
CA ASP A 35 -6.58 -28.43 4.60
C ASP A 35 -7.11 -27.02 4.94
N ASN A 36 -6.56 -25.98 4.34
CA ASN A 36 -6.84 -24.55 4.55
C ASN A 36 -6.40 -23.99 5.92
N HIS A 37 -5.62 -24.73 6.70
CA HIS A 37 -5.00 -24.20 7.91
C HIS A 37 -3.71 -23.44 7.62
N TYR A 38 -3.41 -22.44 8.44
CA TYR A 38 -2.13 -21.74 8.39
C TYR A 38 -0.97 -22.70 8.67
N TYR A 39 0.15 -22.48 7.98
CA TYR A 39 1.37 -23.20 8.29
C TYR A 39 2.10 -22.50 9.44
N GLU A 40 1.91 -22.98 10.67
CA GLU A 40 2.32 -22.37 11.94
C GLU A 40 3.81 -22.04 12.07
N LYS A 41 4.67 -22.77 11.37
CA LYS A 41 6.12 -22.49 11.40
C LYS A 41 6.49 -21.17 10.71
N PHE A 42 5.60 -20.62 9.92
CA PHE A 42 5.85 -19.42 9.13
C PHE A 42 5.03 -18.21 9.61
N ASP A 43 3.81 -18.44 10.05
CA ASP A 43 2.90 -17.39 10.52
C ASP A 43 2.54 -17.68 11.96
N ARG A 44 2.97 -16.84 12.90
CA ARG A 44 2.55 -16.97 14.29
C ARG A 44 1.05 -16.71 14.37
N GLU A 45 0.34 -17.59 15.04
CA GLU A 45 -1.11 -17.49 15.28
C GLU A 45 -1.50 -16.38 16.26
N GLU A 46 -0.85 -15.25 16.26
CA GLU A 46 -1.44 -14.10 16.95
C GLU A 46 -2.72 -13.72 16.23
N VAL A 47 -3.80 -13.60 17.00
CA VAL A 47 -5.13 -13.23 16.52
C VAL A 47 -5.03 -11.88 15.81
N ASP A 48 -4.83 -11.93 14.52
CA ASP A 48 -4.73 -10.74 13.69
C ASP A 48 -6.11 -10.46 13.09
N GLU A 49 -6.94 -9.76 13.88
CA GLU A 49 -8.27 -9.30 13.47
C GLU A 49 -8.25 -8.34 12.26
N TRP A 50 -7.05 -8.02 11.79
CA TRP A 50 -6.80 -7.13 10.65
C TRP A 50 -6.51 -7.89 9.36
N ASN A 51 -6.53 -9.20 9.42
CA ASN A 51 -6.24 -10.06 8.30
C ASN A 51 -7.50 -10.73 7.76
N VAL A 52 -7.95 -10.27 6.60
CA VAL A 52 -9.17 -10.79 5.94
C VAL A 52 -9.14 -12.29 5.64
N LEU A 53 -7.94 -12.87 5.47
CA LEU A 53 -7.81 -14.31 5.28
C LEU A 53 -7.95 -15.09 6.60
N LYS A 54 -7.80 -14.43 7.76
CA LYS A 54 -8.07 -15.03 9.07
C LYS A 54 -9.54 -14.90 9.47
N THR A 55 -10.14 -13.77 9.20
CA THR A 55 -11.51 -13.45 9.63
C THR A 55 -12.59 -14.03 8.71
N ASP A 56 -12.30 -14.18 7.41
CA ASP A 56 -13.24 -14.74 6.42
C ASP A 56 -12.76 -16.07 5.87
N TYR A 57 -13.19 -17.16 6.54
CA TYR A 57 -12.81 -18.53 6.18
C TYR A 57 -13.29 -18.94 4.77
N GLU A 58 -14.51 -18.57 4.39
CA GLU A 58 -15.05 -18.93 3.07
C GLU A 58 -14.33 -18.21 1.95
N PHE A 59 -13.99 -16.96 2.17
CA PHE A 59 -13.15 -16.19 1.24
C PHE A 59 -11.76 -16.82 1.09
N ARG A 60 -11.10 -17.16 2.21
CA ARG A 60 -9.81 -17.87 2.19
C ARG A 60 -9.87 -19.16 1.39
N LYS A 61 -10.91 -19.96 1.60
CA LYS A 61 -11.12 -21.22 0.87
C LYS A 61 -11.26 -21.00 -0.63
N LYS A 62 -11.96 -19.94 -1.04
CA LYS A 62 -12.08 -19.54 -2.45
C LYS A 62 -10.72 -19.21 -3.06
N ILE A 63 -9.93 -18.36 -2.39
CA ILE A 63 -8.58 -17.99 -2.82
C ILE A 63 -7.69 -19.23 -2.98
N LEU A 64 -7.65 -20.10 -1.97
CA LEU A 64 -6.82 -21.30 -1.99
C LEU A 64 -7.24 -22.29 -3.08
N LYS A 65 -8.54 -22.39 -3.40
CA LYS A 65 -9.03 -23.19 -4.51
C LYS A 65 -8.44 -22.71 -5.84
N GLU A 66 -8.48 -21.40 -6.10
CA GLU A 66 -7.92 -20.84 -7.33
C GLU A 66 -6.41 -21.06 -7.44
N VAL A 67 -5.68 -20.89 -6.34
CA VAL A 67 -4.23 -21.16 -6.31
C VAL A 67 -3.92 -22.63 -6.59
N LYS A 68 -4.74 -23.54 -6.03
CA LYS A 68 -4.59 -24.98 -6.24
C LYS A 68 -4.82 -25.39 -7.69
N GLU A 69 -5.80 -24.80 -8.35
CA GLU A 69 -6.16 -25.10 -9.74
C GLU A 69 -5.17 -24.53 -10.75
N LYS A 70 -4.66 -23.31 -10.51
CA LYS A 70 -3.84 -22.56 -11.47
C LYS A 70 -2.33 -22.65 -11.26
N ASN A 71 -1.88 -23.17 -10.11
CA ASN A 71 -0.50 -23.25 -9.62
C ASN A 71 0.17 -21.90 -9.33
N ILE A 72 -0.03 -20.90 -10.17
CA ILE A 72 0.37 -19.50 -10.00
C ILE A 72 -0.75 -18.61 -10.54
N VAL A 73 -1.15 -17.60 -9.77
CA VAL A 73 -2.29 -16.75 -10.14
C VAL A 73 -2.22 -15.38 -9.46
N ILE A 74 -2.73 -14.37 -10.16
CA ILE A 74 -3.17 -13.11 -9.55
C ILE A 74 -4.70 -13.12 -9.57
N ILE A 75 -5.30 -12.92 -8.41
CA ILE A 75 -6.74 -12.95 -8.19
C ILE A 75 -7.21 -11.51 -7.98
N ASN A 76 -8.10 -11.06 -8.85
CA ASN A 76 -8.83 -9.80 -8.67
C ASN A 76 -10.09 -10.10 -7.85
N GLU A 77 -10.08 -9.76 -6.57
CA GLU A 77 -11.20 -10.03 -5.69
C GLU A 77 -12.28 -8.96 -5.81
N GLU A 78 -11.88 -7.72 -5.59
CA GLU A 78 -12.72 -6.53 -5.74
C GLU A 78 -11.83 -5.36 -6.07
N GLN A 79 -12.00 -4.79 -7.26
CA GLN A 79 -11.16 -3.69 -7.70
C GLN A 79 -11.14 -2.54 -6.67
N PRO A 80 -9.97 -2.07 -6.22
CA PRO A 80 -8.64 -2.37 -6.76
C PRO A 80 -7.82 -3.40 -5.95
N VAL A 81 -8.46 -4.34 -5.23
CA VAL A 81 -7.79 -5.29 -4.33
C VAL A 81 -7.41 -6.57 -5.07
N LEU A 82 -6.14 -6.92 -4.95
CA LEU A 82 -5.57 -8.13 -5.53
C LEU A 82 -4.98 -9.06 -4.47
N PHE A 83 -4.94 -10.34 -4.83
CA PHE A 83 -4.15 -11.36 -4.16
C PHE A 83 -3.27 -12.07 -5.17
N GLY A 84 -2.03 -12.37 -4.77
CA GLY A 84 -1.16 -13.26 -5.52
C GLY A 84 -1.11 -14.63 -4.87
N GLY A 85 -1.10 -15.70 -5.67
CA GLY A 85 -1.01 -17.04 -5.14
C GLY A 85 -0.02 -17.92 -5.88
N VAL A 86 0.71 -18.77 -5.13
CA VAL A 86 1.63 -19.77 -5.68
C VAL A 86 1.43 -21.10 -4.95
N LYS A 87 1.24 -22.18 -5.71
CA LYS A 87 1.28 -23.54 -5.20
C LYS A 87 2.73 -23.94 -5.02
N CYS A 88 3.19 -24.00 -3.78
CA CYS A 88 4.58 -24.31 -3.44
C CYS A 88 4.87 -25.82 -3.51
N THR A 89 3.97 -26.63 -2.95
CA THR A 89 3.96 -28.09 -3.02
C THR A 89 2.52 -28.58 -3.12
N ASP A 90 2.28 -29.89 -3.15
CA ASP A 90 0.90 -30.43 -3.11
C ASP A 90 0.16 -30.06 -1.82
N ASP A 91 0.93 -29.84 -0.74
CA ASP A 91 0.38 -29.56 0.58
C ASP A 91 0.55 -28.10 1.06
N LEU A 92 1.29 -27.26 0.30
CA LEU A 92 1.59 -25.89 0.73
C LEU A 92 1.27 -24.88 -0.36
N PHE A 93 0.57 -23.82 0.04
CA PHE A 93 0.14 -22.73 -0.80
C PHE A 93 0.57 -21.40 -0.19
N LEU A 94 1.23 -20.57 -0.99
CA LEU A 94 1.55 -19.20 -0.61
C LEU A 94 0.50 -18.25 -1.14
N VAL A 95 0.10 -17.29 -0.31
CA VAL A 95 -0.79 -16.19 -0.70
C VAL A 95 -0.17 -14.87 -0.25
N ILE A 96 -0.07 -13.92 -1.17
CA ILE A 96 0.37 -12.54 -0.95
C ILE A 96 -0.86 -11.63 -1.08
N GLY A 97 -1.12 -10.79 -0.11
CA GLY A 97 -2.22 -9.84 -0.11
C GLY A 97 -3.04 -9.87 1.19
N PRO A 98 -4.00 -8.95 1.32
CA PRO A 98 -4.51 -8.04 0.29
C PRO A 98 -3.52 -6.93 -0.11
N VAL A 99 -3.46 -6.65 -1.40
CA VAL A 99 -2.69 -5.54 -1.95
C VAL A 99 -3.57 -4.71 -2.88
N VAL A 100 -3.24 -3.44 -3.08
CA VAL A 100 -3.98 -2.56 -3.98
C VAL A 100 -3.06 -1.98 -5.05
N ILE A 101 -3.60 -1.79 -6.26
CA ILE A 101 -2.88 -1.25 -7.42
C ILE A 101 -3.06 0.25 -7.59
N THR A 102 -3.91 0.86 -6.79
CA THR A 102 -4.12 2.30 -6.72
C THR A 102 -4.38 2.72 -5.28
N GLN A 103 -4.27 3.99 -4.99
CA GLN A 103 -4.62 4.50 -3.67
C GLN A 103 -6.12 4.33 -3.43
N VAL A 104 -6.48 3.89 -2.23
CA VAL A 104 -7.84 3.74 -1.76
C VAL A 104 -8.08 4.66 -0.57
N ASP A 105 -9.30 5.17 -0.45
CA ASP A 105 -9.70 6.01 0.67
C ASP A 105 -10.05 5.17 1.92
N HIS A 106 -10.20 5.86 3.04
CA HIS A 106 -10.54 5.22 4.31
C HIS A 106 -11.91 4.53 4.27
N ASN A 107 -12.89 5.09 3.54
CA ASN A 107 -14.23 4.51 3.43
C ASN A 107 -14.18 3.18 2.69
N PHE A 108 -13.43 3.10 1.59
CA PHE A 108 -13.21 1.83 0.90
C PHE A 108 -12.56 0.80 1.82
N THR A 109 -11.48 1.17 2.52
CA THR A 109 -10.76 0.28 3.45
C THR A 109 -11.69 -0.27 4.54
N LYS A 110 -12.54 0.60 5.11
CA LYS A 110 -13.50 0.24 6.14
C LYS A 110 -14.59 -0.69 5.62
N LEU A 111 -15.16 -0.40 4.45
CA LEU A 111 -16.18 -1.25 3.82
C LEU A 111 -15.61 -2.62 3.44
N TYR A 112 -14.39 -2.64 2.94
CA TYR A 112 -13.68 -3.87 2.61
C TYR A 112 -13.41 -4.73 3.87
N ALA A 113 -12.98 -4.12 4.97
CA ALA A 113 -12.83 -4.82 6.25
C ALA A 113 -14.16 -5.41 6.73
N LEU A 114 -15.23 -4.63 6.74
CA LEU A 114 -16.57 -5.09 7.14
C LEU A 114 -17.07 -6.25 6.28
N LYS A 115 -16.87 -6.22 4.97
CA LYS A 115 -17.23 -7.28 4.04
C LYS A 115 -16.61 -8.62 4.46
N HIS A 116 -15.36 -8.60 4.89
CA HIS A 116 -14.59 -9.79 5.29
C HIS A 116 -14.59 -10.02 6.81
N LYS A 117 -15.50 -9.40 7.55
CA LYS A 117 -15.65 -9.58 9.01
C LYS A 117 -14.38 -9.22 9.80
N ALA A 118 -13.54 -8.37 9.25
CA ALA A 118 -12.34 -7.87 9.90
C ALA A 118 -12.65 -6.54 10.62
N ASN A 119 -11.99 -6.28 11.74
CA ASN A 119 -12.13 -5.01 12.45
C ASN A 119 -11.48 -3.86 11.68
N ASN A 120 -10.37 -4.16 11.03
CA ASN A 120 -9.66 -3.25 10.14
C ASN A 120 -8.89 -4.07 9.09
N VAL A 121 -8.30 -3.41 8.10
CA VAL A 121 -7.42 -4.05 7.11
C VAL A 121 -6.34 -3.08 6.68
N SER A 122 -5.12 -3.59 6.53
CA SER A 122 -4.02 -2.83 5.94
C SER A 122 -3.91 -3.20 4.46
N LEU A 123 -4.22 -2.23 3.59
CA LEU A 123 -4.12 -2.38 2.14
C LEU A 123 -2.82 -1.71 1.66
N PHE A 124 -1.89 -2.52 1.20
CA PHE A 124 -0.57 -2.06 0.74
C PHE A 124 -0.60 -1.81 -0.77
N TYR A 125 -0.09 -0.66 -1.18
CA TYR A 125 0.07 -0.39 -2.62
C TYR A 125 1.24 -1.18 -3.19
N ILE A 126 1.01 -1.84 -4.32
CA ILE A 126 2.04 -2.50 -5.11
C ILE A 126 1.73 -2.37 -6.60
N ASP A 127 2.76 -2.17 -7.40
CA ASP A 127 2.64 -2.26 -8.85
C ASP A 127 2.38 -3.71 -9.28
N VAL A 128 1.47 -3.91 -10.24
CA VAL A 128 1.07 -5.25 -10.73
C VAL A 128 2.25 -6.04 -11.28
N LYS A 129 3.16 -5.37 -12.03
CA LYS A 129 4.37 -6.02 -12.57
C LYS A 129 5.29 -6.47 -11.45
N LYS A 130 5.39 -5.68 -10.36
CA LYS A 130 6.17 -6.04 -9.19
C LYS A 130 5.57 -7.24 -8.46
N LEU A 131 4.24 -7.27 -8.26
CA LEU A 131 3.56 -8.44 -7.70
C LEU A 131 3.77 -9.69 -8.56
N ALA A 132 3.55 -9.58 -9.88
CA ALA A 132 3.77 -10.67 -10.83
C ALA A 132 5.21 -11.18 -10.80
N SER A 133 6.20 -10.28 -10.75
CA SER A 133 7.63 -10.64 -10.70
C SER A 133 7.97 -11.40 -9.42
N ILE A 134 7.40 -11.01 -8.27
CA ILE A 134 7.59 -11.73 -7.00
C ILE A 134 7.01 -13.15 -7.10
N LEU A 135 5.78 -13.28 -7.61
CA LEU A 135 5.14 -14.58 -7.76
C LEU A 135 5.93 -15.49 -8.72
N LEU A 136 6.38 -14.96 -9.85
CA LEU A 136 7.18 -15.70 -10.83
C LEU A 136 8.53 -16.12 -10.27
N LEU A 137 9.20 -15.25 -9.51
CA LEU A 137 10.46 -15.58 -8.84
C LEU A 137 10.28 -16.75 -7.87
N ILE A 138 9.24 -16.72 -7.04
CA ILE A 138 8.92 -17.78 -6.09
C ILE A 138 8.56 -19.07 -6.85
N TYR A 139 7.69 -18.96 -7.86
CA TYR A 139 7.25 -20.12 -8.66
C TYR A 139 8.41 -20.79 -9.37
N SER A 140 9.29 -20.03 -10.05
CA SER A 140 10.44 -20.57 -10.76
C SER A 140 11.46 -21.22 -9.81
N SER A 141 11.66 -20.62 -8.62
CA SER A 141 12.57 -21.18 -7.59
C SER A 141 12.12 -22.52 -7.04
N ILE A 142 10.81 -22.81 -7.10
CA ILE A 142 10.23 -24.04 -6.53
C ILE A 142 10.07 -25.13 -7.59
N THR A 143 9.71 -24.73 -8.83
CA THR A 143 9.27 -25.68 -9.87
C THR A 143 10.28 -25.91 -10.98
N ASP A 144 11.38 -25.13 -11.02
CA ASP A 144 12.33 -25.05 -12.14
C ASP A 144 11.65 -24.73 -13.50
N LYS A 145 10.46 -24.10 -13.45
CA LYS A 145 9.71 -23.67 -14.63
C LYS A 145 9.81 -22.16 -14.78
N TYR A 146 9.97 -21.72 -16.01
CA TYR A 146 10.08 -20.30 -16.34
C TYR A 146 8.87 -19.87 -17.16
N ILE A 147 8.23 -18.78 -16.71
CA ILE A 147 7.13 -18.12 -17.42
C ILE A 147 7.58 -16.67 -17.66
N PHE A 148 7.46 -16.19 -18.89
CA PHE A 148 7.75 -14.79 -19.16
C PHE A 148 6.72 -13.88 -18.49
N LEU A 149 7.18 -12.74 -17.98
CA LEU A 149 6.34 -11.79 -17.28
C LEU A 149 5.17 -11.29 -18.15
N SER A 150 5.44 -11.02 -19.45
CA SER A 150 4.40 -10.67 -20.43
C SER A 150 3.32 -11.73 -20.51
N ASP A 151 3.72 -12.99 -20.72
CA ASP A 151 2.79 -14.11 -20.91
C ASP A 151 1.95 -14.37 -19.65
N PHE A 152 2.52 -14.15 -18.47
CA PHE A 152 1.80 -14.29 -17.20
C PHE A 152 0.77 -13.17 -17.02
N LEU A 153 1.14 -11.94 -17.35
CA LEU A 153 0.23 -10.79 -17.25
C LEU A 153 -0.89 -10.88 -18.28
N ASP A 154 -0.59 -11.29 -19.53
CA ASP A 154 -1.58 -11.43 -20.60
C ASP A 154 -2.61 -12.54 -20.28
N LYS A 155 -2.14 -13.69 -19.76
CA LYS A 155 -3.02 -14.77 -19.30
C LYS A 155 -3.88 -14.42 -18.09
N SER A 156 -3.44 -13.47 -17.29
CA SER A 156 -4.16 -13.04 -16.09
C SER A 156 -5.27 -12.04 -16.39
N PHE A 157 -5.52 -11.65 -17.65
CA PHE A 157 -6.49 -10.63 -18.08
C PHE A 157 -6.36 -9.29 -17.35
N LEU A 158 -5.12 -8.99 -16.89
CA LEU A 158 -4.88 -7.88 -15.99
C LEU A 158 -4.51 -6.57 -16.69
N ASN A 159 -4.13 -6.63 -17.99
CA ASN A 159 -3.53 -5.46 -18.63
C ASN A 159 -4.54 -4.35 -18.96
N ASP A 160 -5.71 -4.67 -19.49
CA ASP A 160 -6.65 -3.64 -19.95
C ASP A 160 -7.72 -3.29 -18.89
N GLU A 161 -8.33 -4.27 -18.24
CA GLU A 161 -9.38 -4.02 -17.25
C GLU A 161 -8.85 -3.36 -15.96
N LEU A 162 -7.64 -3.72 -15.50
CA LEU A 162 -7.05 -3.13 -14.30
C LEU A 162 -6.53 -1.72 -14.56
N LEU A 163 -5.97 -1.46 -15.75
CA LEU A 163 -5.54 -0.13 -16.15
C LEU A 163 -6.75 0.80 -16.33
N GLU A 164 -7.81 0.33 -16.99
CA GLU A 164 -9.08 1.06 -17.10
C GLU A 164 -9.72 1.32 -15.75
N SER A 165 -9.69 0.35 -14.85
CA SER A 165 -10.23 0.51 -13.50
C SER A 165 -9.45 1.50 -12.67
N ALA A 166 -8.11 1.45 -12.70
CA ALA A 166 -7.27 2.44 -12.05
C ALA A 166 -7.55 3.85 -12.62
N GLN A 167 -7.69 3.97 -13.94
CA GLN A 167 -8.05 5.22 -14.59
C GLN A 167 -9.46 5.70 -14.21
N LYS A 168 -10.44 4.79 -14.15
CA LYS A 168 -11.80 5.09 -13.68
C LYS A 168 -11.82 5.54 -12.23
N HIS A 169 -10.98 4.92 -11.38
CA HIS A 169 -10.88 5.31 -9.97
C HIS A 169 -10.27 6.70 -9.80
N VAL A 170 -9.20 6.99 -10.53
CA VAL A 170 -8.62 8.34 -10.63
C VAL A 170 -9.64 9.33 -11.17
N ALA A 171 -10.36 8.99 -12.26
CA ALA A 171 -11.42 9.83 -12.83
C ALA A 171 -12.58 10.06 -11.85
N ASN A 172 -12.95 9.05 -11.04
CA ASN A 172 -13.98 9.18 -10.01
C ASN A 172 -13.53 10.09 -8.86
N ILE A 173 -12.24 10.04 -8.46
CA ILE A 173 -11.68 10.98 -7.49
C ILE A 173 -11.76 12.40 -8.04
N PHE A 174 -11.31 12.62 -9.28
CA PHE A 174 -11.42 13.93 -9.94
C PHE A 174 -12.87 14.38 -10.12
N SER A 175 -13.80 13.47 -10.48
CA SER A 175 -15.22 13.79 -10.61
C SER A 175 -15.86 14.19 -9.29
N ARG A 176 -15.54 13.49 -8.20
CA ARG A 176 -16.01 13.83 -6.85
C ARG A 176 -15.46 15.18 -6.39
N GLN A 177 -14.20 15.47 -6.69
CA GLN A 177 -13.59 16.77 -6.41
C GLN A 177 -14.25 17.87 -7.21
N SER A 178 -14.56 17.64 -8.49
CA SER A 178 -15.28 18.58 -9.35
C SER A 178 -16.73 18.81 -8.90
N LEU A 179 -17.42 17.77 -8.43
CA LEU A 179 -18.79 17.89 -7.93
C LEU A 179 -18.88 18.66 -6.59
N THR A 180 -17.83 18.59 -5.77
CA THR A 180 -17.80 19.34 -4.49
C THR A 180 -17.33 20.78 -4.68
N ASN A 181 -16.87 21.16 -5.87
CA ASN A 181 -16.30 22.48 -6.20
C ASN A 181 -15.28 22.98 -5.15
N ARG A 182 -14.63 22.06 -4.44
CA ARG A 182 -13.60 22.35 -3.43
C ARG A 182 -12.24 22.17 -4.08
N PRO A 183 -11.46 23.23 -4.24
CA PRO A 183 -10.09 23.12 -4.72
C PRO A 183 -9.29 22.27 -3.71
N HIS A 184 -8.58 21.29 -4.25
CA HIS A 184 -7.65 20.48 -3.47
C HIS A 184 -6.35 21.30 -3.32
N ASN A 185 -6.01 21.74 -2.12
CA ASN A 185 -4.92 22.68 -1.85
C ASN A 185 -5.07 24.01 -2.64
N PRO A 186 -5.81 24.98 -2.12
CA PRO A 186 -5.92 26.25 -2.80
C PRO A 186 -4.55 26.95 -2.83
N GLY A 187 -4.00 27.17 -4.02
CA GLY A 187 -2.72 27.88 -4.20
C GLY A 187 -2.67 29.23 -3.47
N VAL A 188 -3.83 29.87 -3.30
CA VAL A 188 -4.00 31.10 -2.49
C VAL A 188 -3.52 30.92 -1.05
N PHE A 189 -3.68 29.74 -0.45
CA PHE A 189 -3.18 29.47 0.91
C PHE A 189 -1.66 29.50 0.96
N GLU A 190 -1.02 28.77 0.06
CA GLU A 190 0.44 28.71 -0.04
C GLU A 190 1.04 30.09 -0.39
N ASP A 191 0.44 30.80 -1.34
CA ASP A 191 0.87 32.12 -1.74
C ASP A 191 0.76 33.13 -0.60
N SER A 192 -0.29 33.04 0.21
CA SER A 192 -0.45 33.91 1.39
C SER A 192 0.63 33.67 2.44
N ILE A 193 0.99 32.42 2.70
CA ILE A 193 2.09 32.05 3.62
C ILE A 193 3.42 32.59 3.07
N ARG A 194 3.72 32.28 1.79
CA ARG A 194 4.97 32.70 1.15
C ARG A 194 5.13 34.21 1.17
N LEU A 195 4.06 34.94 0.85
CA LEU A 195 4.09 36.41 0.80
C LEU A 195 4.34 36.98 2.20
N ALA A 196 3.60 36.50 3.22
CA ALA A 196 3.75 36.96 4.58
C ALA A 196 5.19 36.74 5.11
N ILE A 197 5.77 35.56 4.83
CA ILE A 197 7.16 35.25 5.25
C ILE A 197 8.15 36.15 4.51
N LYS A 198 8.02 36.32 3.21
CA LYS A 198 8.90 37.20 2.41
C LYS A 198 8.88 38.65 2.89
N GLN A 199 7.75 39.10 3.41
CA GLN A 199 7.58 40.47 3.92
C GLN A 199 7.90 40.61 5.41
N GLY A 200 8.18 39.51 6.12
CA GLY A 200 8.33 39.52 7.58
C GLY A 200 7.05 39.87 8.33
N ASP A 201 5.88 39.69 7.67
CA ASP A 201 4.57 40.01 8.23
C ASP A 201 4.04 38.83 9.09
N VAL A 202 4.36 38.88 10.39
CA VAL A 202 3.94 37.85 11.36
C VAL A 202 2.41 37.80 11.52
N GLU A 203 1.75 38.96 11.50
CA GLU A 203 0.28 39.00 11.64
C GLU A 203 -0.41 38.52 10.37
N GLY A 204 0.11 38.81 9.20
CA GLY A 204 -0.34 38.26 7.93
C GLY A 204 -0.18 36.74 7.88
N LEU A 205 0.94 36.20 8.39
CA LEU A 205 1.18 34.77 8.49
C LEU A 205 0.14 34.09 9.39
N LYS A 206 -0.11 34.65 10.59
CA LYS A 206 -1.16 34.13 11.51
C LYS A 206 -2.54 34.16 10.85
N LYS A 207 -2.88 35.20 10.13
CA LYS A 207 -4.16 35.30 9.36
C LYS A 207 -4.23 34.23 8.26
N ALA A 208 -3.15 33.99 7.53
CA ALA A 208 -3.09 32.97 6.50
C ALA A 208 -3.32 31.56 7.11
N LEU A 209 -2.60 31.23 8.17
CA LEU A 209 -2.72 29.93 8.86
C LEU A 209 -4.12 29.68 9.46
N ASN A 210 -4.83 30.72 9.90
CA ASN A 210 -6.19 30.62 10.43
C ASN A 210 -7.29 30.91 9.38
N SER A 211 -6.94 30.98 8.12
CA SER A 211 -7.91 31.25 7.04
C SER A 211 -8.80 30.05 6.76
N ILE A 212 -9.96 30.31 6.13
CA ILE A 212 -10.85 29.24 5.64
C ILE A 212 -10.14 28.30 4.66
N TYR A 213 -9.14 28.79 3.93
CA TYR A 213 -8.36 28.00 3.01
C TYR A 213 -7.49 26.96 3.70
N ALA A 214 -7.08 27.19 4.96
CA ALA A 214 -6.38 26.19 5.76
C ALA A 214 -7.24 24.94 6.02
N SER A 215 -8.56 25.11 6.17
CA SER A 215 -9.52 24.00 6.36
C SER A 215 -9.88 23.26 5.05
N MET A 216 -9.47 23.79 3.89
CA MET A 216 -9.77 23.20 2.58
C MET A 216 -8.59 22.34 2.05
N ARG A 217 -7.62 22.06 2.89
CA ARG A 217 -6.44 21.28 2.51
C ARG A 217 -6.78 19.82 2.28
N GLY A 218 -6.05 19.18 1.40
CA GLY A 218 -6.24 17.78 1.05
C GLY A 218 -5.84 16.83 2.19
N THR A 219 -6.36 15.61 2.15
CA THR A 219 -5.94 14.53 3.03
C THR A 219 -4.70 13.86 2.46
N LEU A 220 -3.57 13.94 3.16
CA LEU A 220 -2.27 13.44 2.68
C LEU A 220 -1.88 12.08 3.28
N ALA A 221 -2.75 11.46 4.09
CA ALA A 221 -2.53 10.12 4.62
C ALA A 221 -3.87 9.46 5.00
N ARG A 222 -3.81 8.15 5.30
CA ARG A 222 -5.00 7.35 5.68
C ARG A 222 -5.53 7.69 7.07
N THR A 223 -4.67 8.08 8.01
CA THR A 223 -5.06 8.49 9.35
C THR A 223 -5.01 10.01 9.46
N GLU A 224 -5.91 10.60 10.27
CA GLU A 224 -5.95 12.05 10.48
C GLU A 224 -4.64 12.59 11.05
N LEU A 225 -4.08 11.90 12.06
CA LEU A 225 -2.80 12.28 12.65
C LEU A 225 -1.68 12.29 11.62
N ARG A 226 -1.54 11.22 10.82
CA ARG A 226 -0.49 11.16 9.79
C ARG A 226 -0.72 12.20 8.68
N SER A 227 -1.97 12.48 8.34
CA SER A 227 -2.31 13.54 7.39
C SER A 227 -1.92 14.92 7.93
N ALA A 228 -2.20 15.18 9.21
CA ALA A 228 -1.79 16.42 9.88
C ALA A 228 -0.26 16.59 9.93
N LYS A 229 0.48 15.53 10.29
CA LYS A 229 1.96 15.51 10.25
C LYS A 229 2.49 15.82 8.84
N ASN A 230 1.96 15.16 7.82
CA ASN A 230 2.36 15.41 6.43
C ASN A 230 2.07 16.87 5.99
N LEU A 231 0.93 17.43 6.37
CA LEU A 231 0.60 18.83 6.11
C LEU A 231 1.57 19.78 6.81
N ALA A 232 1.92 19.50 8.07
CA ALA A 232 2.90 20.29 8.81
C ALA A 232 4.28 20.28 8.15
N ILE A 233 4.75 19.11 7.67
CA ILE A 233 6.02 18.99 6.92
C ILE A 233 5.97 19.82 5.62
N VAL A 234 4.85 19.82 4.91
CA VAL A 234 4.66 20.64 3.71
C VAL A 234 4.74 22.14 4.07
N ASP A 235 4.10 22.56 5.17
CA ASP A 235 4.12 23.96 5.61
C ASP A 235 5.52 24.40 6.01
N ILE A 236 6.27 23.58 6.76
CA ILE A 236 7.67 23.85 7.11
C ILE A 236 8.50 23.99 5.83
N THR A 237 8.30 23.13 4.84
CA THR A 237 9.03 23.19 3.57
C THR A 237 8.73 24.48 2.80
N ILE A 238 7.45 24.88 2.71
CA ILE A 238 7.04 26.13 2.06
C ILE A 238 7.64 27.34 2.77
N ALA A 239 7.58 27.35 4.11
CA ALA A 239 8.12 28.42 4.93
C ALA A 239 9.63 28.57 4.75
N THR A 240 10.36 27.45 4.80
CA THR A 240 11.82 27.41 4.57
C THR A 240 12.18 27.99 3.20
N ARG A 241 11.49 27.55 2.16
CA ARG A 241 11.71 28.07 0.79
C ARG A 241 11.43 29.56 0.67
N ALA A 242 10.32 30.02 1.26
CA ALA A 242 9.95 31.44 1.23
C ALA A 242 10.98 32.31 1.98
N ALA A 243 11.53 31.82 3.08
CA ALA A 243 12.57 32.52 3.85
C ALA A 243 13.92 32.59 3.08
N ILE A 244 14.29 31.50 2.37
CA ILE A 244 15.45 31.50 1.48
C ILE A 244 15.25 32.52 0.35
N GLU A 245 14.09 32.55 -0.27
CA GLU A 245 13.75 33.53 -1.31
C GLU A 245 13.75 34.99 -0.79
N ALA A 246 13.52 35.18 0.51
CA ALA A 246 13.64 36.47 1.18
C ALA A 246 15.11 36.87 1.47
N GLY A 247 16.08 35.99 1.21
CA GLY A 247 17.51 36.29 1.33
C GLY A 247 18.16 35.80 2.62
N LEU A 248 17.50 34.95 3.39
CA LEU A 248 18.08 34.32 4.57
C LEU A 248 19.02 33.16 4.20
N SER A 249 19.93 32.81 5.13
CA SER A 249 20.93 31.77 4.94
C SER A 249 20.33 30.41 4.68
N VAL A 250 20.66 29.80 3.54
CA VAL A 250 20.13 28.49 3.10
C VAL A 250 20.49 27.40 4.13
N GLU A 251 21.75 27.37 4.59
CA GLU A 251 22.25 26.35 5.49
C GLU A 251 21.54 26.41 6.86
N GLU A 252 21.41 27.61 7.43
CA GLU A 252 20.72 27.81 8.70
C GLU A 252 19.24 27.42 8.62
N LEU A 253 18.57 27.74 7.50
CA LEU A 253 17.18 27.44 7.32
C LEU A 253 16.93 25.95 7.11
N TYR A 254 17.83 25.20 6.48
CA TYR A 254 17.70 23.76 6.39
C TYR A 254 17.89 23.08 7.75
N VAL A 255 18.86 23.52 8.56
CA VAL A 255 19.03 23.01 9.94
C VAL A 255 17.77 23.25 10.77
N ILE A 256 17.18 24.44 10.68
CA ILE A 256 15.91 24.77 11.38
C ILE A 256 14.76 23.90 10.86
N SER A 257 14.64 23.76 9.54
CA SER A 257 13.62 22.93 8.90
C SER A 257 13.70 21.49 9.36
N ASP A 258 14.89 20.91 9.35
CA ASP A 258 15.12 19.52 9.74
C ASP A 258 14.74 19.29 11.21
N ALA A 259 15.10 20.21 12.10
CA ALA A 259 14.73 20.15 13.50
C ALA A 259 13.20 20.14 13.72
N PHE A 260 12.47 21.04 13.03
CA PHE A 260 11.00 21.05 13.12
C PHE A 260 10.34 19.83 12.48
N ILE A 261 10.88 19.32 11.38
CA ILE A 261 10.35 18.10 10.75
C ILE A 261 10.53 16.89 11.68
N MET A 262 11.68 16.77 12.34
CA MET A 262 11.91 15.70 13.32
C MET A 262 10.94 15.80 14.49
N GLU A 263 10.67 16.99 15.01
CA GLU A 263 9.69 17.19 16.09
C GLU A 263 8.24 16.83 15.64
N VAL A 264 7.90 17.06 14.38
CA VAL A 264 6.61 16.65 13.82
C VAL A 264 6.51 15.12 13.69
N GLU A 265 7.61 14.41 13.42
CA GLU A 265 7.61 12.94 13.30
C GLU A 265 7.48 12.24 14.66
N ASP A 266 8.01 12.80 15.73
CA ASP A 266 7.87 12.27 17.09
C ASP A 266 6.43 12.44 17.63
#